data_b1a28c97fb89a02d4e0bdb2834dad9b9
#
_entry.id   b1a28c97fb89a02d4e0bdb2834dad9b9
#
_cell.length_a   1.000
_cell.length_b   1.000
_cell.length_c   1.000
_cell.angle_alpha   90.00
_cell.angle_beta   90.00
_cell.angle_gamma   90.00
#
_symmetry.space_group_name_H-M   'P 1'
#
loop_
_entity.id
_entity.type
_entity.pdbx_description
1 polymer ?
#
loop_
_entity_poly.entity_id
_entity_poly.type
_entity_poly.pdbx_seq_one_letter_code
_entity_poly.pdbx_strand_id
1 'polypeptide(L)'
;YTSGTVPIYLRITINGQRAEVSTGREWQPEKWNAGAGRASGTKEDVKALNSYLDTLQGKVYEAHRRLLETEAIVTAEAVKNKFTGKAEKPRMLVPIFQDHNNRIKALLGEEFSKGTLCRYTTALKHITDFLQWKYGISDIDIRKIDHAFITEFEFYLRSVRKCNNN
;
A
#
# COMPACT_ATOMS: atom_id res chain seq x y z
N TYR A 1 5.36 33.05 2.18
CA TYR A 1 5.70 32.96 0.74
C TYR A 1 5.94 34.36 0.22
N THR A 2 7.14 34.65 -0.27
CA THR A 2 7.56 35.99 -0.76
C THR A 2 6.99 36.34 -2.14
N SER A 3 6.37 35.38 -2.86
CA SER A 3 5.85 35.55 -4.23
C SER A 3 4.35 35.81 -4.32
N GLY A 4 3.60 35.79 -3.22
CA GLY A 4 2.13 35.91 -3.24
C GLY A 4 1.41 34.71 -3.90
N THR A 5 2.13 33.66 -4.28
CA THR A 5 1.58 32.40 -4.81
C THR A 5 1.72 31.27 -3.79
N VAL A 6 0.82 30.29 -3.87
CA VAL A 6 0.84 29.07 -3.04
C VAL A 6 0.80 27.83 -3.91
N PRO A 7 1.45 26.73 -3.49
CA PRO A 7 1.44 25.50 -4.25
C PRO A 7 0.05 24.85 -4.27
N ILE A 8 -0.30 24.25 -5.43
CA ILE A 8 -1.54 23.53 -5.62
C ILE A 8 -1.29 22.03 -5.37
N TYR A 9 -2.13 21.43 -4.53
CA TYR A 9 -2.14 19.99 -4.27
C TYR A 9 -3.42 19.36 -4.79
N LEU A 10 -3.29 18.20 -5.39
CA LEU A 10 -4.39 17.33 -5.76
C LEU A 10 -4.64 16.37 -4.59
N ARG A 11 -5.88 16.35 -4.08
CA ARG A 11 -6.30 15.48 -2.98
C ARG A 11 -7.13 14.32 -3.53
N ILE A 12 -6.74 13.11 -3.17
CA ILE A 12 -7.44 11.86 -3.48
C ILE A 12 -8.08 11.39 -2.18
N THR A 13 -9.39 11.15 -2.16
CA THR A 13 -10.11 10.64 -0.97
C THR A 13 -10.86 9.36 -1.34
N ILE A 14 -10.59 8.27 -0.62
CA ILE A 14 -11.24 6.97 -0.81
C ILE A 14 -11.54 6.40 0.58
N ASN A 15 -12.79 6.03 0.82
CA ASN A 15 -13.25 5.47 2.11
C ASN A 15 -12.81 6.30 3.32
N GLY A 16 -12.87 7.63 3.21
CA GLY A 16 -12.49 8.57 4.27
C GLY A 16 -10.97 8.78 4.43
N GLN A 17 -10.14 7.97 3.80
CA GLN A 17 -8.68 8.15 3.79
C GLN A 17 -8.25 9.12 2.70
N ARG A 18 -7.21 9.92 2.99
CA ARG A 18 -6.73 10.98 2.11
C ARG A 18 -5.26 10.76 1.73
N ALA A 19 -4.96 11.03 0.47
CA ALA A 19 -3.59 11.14 -0.04
C ALA A 19 -3.47 12.43 -0.84
N GLU A 20 -2.32 13.09 -0.78
CA GLU A 20 -2.08 14.35 -1.49
C GLU A 20 -0.86 14.22 -2.41
N VAL A 21 -0.96 14.87 -3.57
CA VAL A 21 0.10 14.92 -4.57
C VAL A 21 0.30 16.37 -4.98
N SER A 22 1.53 16.84 -4.97
CA SER A 22 1.86 18.15 -5.52
C SER A 22 1.61 18.15 -7.03
N THR A 23 0.92 19.18 -7.53
CA THR A 23 0.73 19.37 -8.97
C THR A 23 1.98 19.98 -9.65
N GLY A 24 2.95 20.46 -8.86
CA GLY A 24 4.09 21.21 -9.36
C GLY A 24 3.73 22.59 -9.89
N ARG A 25 2.52 23.09 -9.57
CA ARG A 25 2.02 24.41 -9.96
C ARG A 25 1.70 25.23 -8.71
N GLU A 26 1.80 26.55 -8.87
CA GLU A 26 1.44 27.54 -7.87
C GLU A 26 0.42 28.50 -8.44
N TRP A 27 -0.42 29.08 -7.59
CA TRP A 27 -1.41 30.07 -7.99
C TRP A 27 -1.66 31.11 -6.89
N GLN A 28 -2.23 32.25 -7.26
CA GLN A 28 -2.63 33.30 -6.32
C GLN A 28 -3.90 32.88 -5.59
N PRO A 29 -3.94 32.85 -4.24
CA PRO A 29 -5.11 32.41 -3.47
C PRO A 29 -6.38 33.22 -3.80
N GLU A 30 -6.23 34.55 -4.05
CA GLU A 30 -7.34 35.44 -4.34
C GLU A 30 -8.04 35.12 -5.68
N LYS A 31 -7.32 34.44 -6.58
CA LYS A 31 -7.83 34.00 -7.89
C LYS A 31 -8.12 32.50 -7.94
N TRP A 32 -8.33 31.90 -6.78
CA TRP A 32 -8.67 30.49 -6.67
C TRP A 32 -10.10 30.28 -6.21
N ASN A 33 -10.88 29.50 -6.95
CA ASN A 33 -12.20 29.04 -6.54
C ASN A 33 -12.06 27.71 -5.78
N ALA A 34 -12.09 27.77 -4.45
CA ALA A 34 -11.93 26.60 -3.60
C ALA A 34 -13.06 25.57 -3.78
N GLY A 35 -14.30 26.02 -4.07
CA GLY A 35 -15.43 25.12 -4.29
C GLY A 35 -15.31 24.31 -5.59
N ALA A 36 -14.80 24.95 -6.66
CA ALA A 36 -14.56 24.30 -7.94
C ALA A 36 -13.19 23.58 -8.00
N GLY A 37 -12.24 23.94 -7.12
CA GLY A 37 -10.85 23.49 -7.20
C GLY A 37 -10.15 23.96 -8.47
N ARG A 38 -10.43 25.20 -8.92
CA ARG A 38 -9.94 25.75 -10.18
C ARG A 38 -9.57 27.23 -10.04
N ALA A 39 -8.68 27.69 -10.91
CA ALA A 39 -8.36 29.10 -11.03
C ALA A 39 -9.54 29.88 -11.64
N SER A 40 -9.79 31.10 -11.12
CA SER A 40 -10.86 31.99 -11.55
C SER A 40 -10.34 33.03 -12.55
N GLY A 41 -11.07 33.24 -13.65
CA GLY A 41 -10.75 34.22 -14.66
C GLY A 41 -10.89 33.66 -16.09
N THR A 42 -10.66 34.55 -17.08
CA THR A 42 -10.81 34.22 -18.51
C THR A 42 -9.48 34.27 -19.28
N LYS A 43 -8.41 34.67 -18.63
CA LYS A 43 -7.08 34.82 -19.23
C LYS A 43 -6.50 33.44 -19.66
N GLU A 44 -5.57 33.47 -20.59
CA GLU A 44 -4.97 32.29 -21.17
C GLU A 44 -4.20 31.42 -20.12
N ASP A 45 -3.53 32.09 -19.18
CA ASP A 45 -2.84 31.42 -18.06
C ASP A 45 -3.81 30.61 -17.16
N VAL A 46 -5.01 31.18 -16.90
CA VAL A 46 -6.09 30.52 -16.15
C VAL A 46 -6.58 29.27 -16.90
N LYS A 47 -6.84 29.42 -18.21
CA LYS A 47 -7.31 28.30 -19.05
C LYS A 47 -6.26 27.19 -19.13
N ALA A 48 -4.99 27.55 -19.33
CA ALA A 48 -3.90 26.61 -19.39
C ALA A 48 -3.74 25.85 -18.06
N LEU A 49 -3.81 26.54 -16.91
CA LEU A 49 -3.76 25.90 -15.61
C LEU A 49 -4.94 24.95 -15.41
N ASN A 50 -6.16 25.40 -15.69
CA ASN A 50 -7.35 24.58 -15.51
C ASN A 50 -7.34 23.34 -16.41
N SER A 51 -6.93 23.45 -17.67
CA SER A 51 -6.75 22.32 -18.59
C SER A 51 -5.70 21.32 -18.07
N TYR A 52 -4.62 21.84 -17.50
CA TYR A 52 -3.61 20.97 -16.86
C TYR A 52 -4.18 20.22 -15.67
N LEU A 53 -4.96 20.88 -14.80
CA LEU A 53 -5.61 20.25 -13.65
C LEU A 53 -6.63 19.19 -14.08
N ASP A 54 -7.39 19.45 -15.16
CA ASP A 54 -8.32 18.46 -15.74
C ASP A 54 -7.58 17.23 -16.26
N THR A 55 -6.42 17.44 -16.91
CA THR A 55 -5.55 16.34 -17.36
C THR A 55 -5.04 15.50 -16.18
N LEU A 56 -4.62 16.14 -15.08
CA LEU A 56 -4.20 15.41 -13.87
C LEU A 56 -5.36 14.61 -13.26
N GLN A 57 -6.53 15.21 -13.18
CA GLN A 57 -7.73 14.56 -12.68
C GLN A 57 -8.08 13.32 -13.53
N GLY A 58 -8.04 13.43 -14.85
CA GLY A 58 -8.23 12.30 -15.76
C GLY A 58 -7.24 11.16 -15.53
N LYS A 59 -5.96 11.48 -15.33
CA LYS A 59 -4.92 10.47 -15.01
C LYS A 59 -5.16 9.77 -13.68
N VAL A 60 -5.68 10.48 -12.66
CA VAL A 60 -6.03 9.87 -11.37
C VAL A 60 -7.22 8.90 -11.52
N TYR A 61 -8.25 9.28 -12.27
CA TYR A 61 -9.36 8.37 -12.57
C TYR A 61 -8.91 7.14 -13.36
N GLU A 62 -7.99 7.30 -14.30
CA GLU A 62 -7.41 6.17 -15.02
C GLU A 62 -6.61 5.25 -14.09
N ALA A 63 -5.80 5.81 -13.19
CA ALA A 63 -5.07 5.02 -12.19
C ALA A 63 -6.03 4.24 -11.26
N HIS A 64 -7.12 4.87 -10.84
CA HIS A 64 -8.17 4.23 -10.04
C HIS A 64 -8.84 3.09 -10.80
N ARG A 65 -9.24 3.30 -12.07
CA ARG A 65 -9.84 2.28 -12.92
C ARG A 65 -8.94 1.06 -13.09
N ARG A 66 -7.65 1.28 -13.36
CA ARG A 66 -6.68 0.17 -13.50
C ARG A 66 -6.48 -0.64 -12.22
N LEU A 67 -6.62 -0.03 -11.05
CA LEU A 67 -6.57 -0.76 -9.79
C LEU A 67 -7.83 -1.61 -9.60
N LEU A 68 -9.01 -1.13 -9.98
CA LEU A 68 -10.25 -1.91 -9.96
C LEU A 68 -10.18 -3.13 -10.89
N GLU A 69 -9.61 -2.98 -12.09
CA GLU A 69 -9.42 -4.06 -13.07
C GLU A 69 -8.49 -5.19 -12.56
N THR A 70 -7.57 -4.88 -11.63
CA THR A 70 -6.63 -5.86 -11.06
C THR A 70 -7.12 -6.48 -9.75
N GLU A 71 -8.39 -6.27 -9.38
CA GLU A 71 -8.99 -6.74 -8.10
C GLU A 71 -8.17 -6.34 -6.85
N ALA A 72 -7.33 -5.30 -6.96
CA ALA A 72 -6.52 -4.81 -5.86
C ALA A 72 -7.38 -4.06 -4.84
N ILE A 73 -6.99 -4.07 -3.58
CA ILE A 73 -7.61 -3.21 -2.56
C ILE A 73 -7.33 -1.75 -2.94
N VAL A 74 -8.39 -1.03 -3.33
CA VAL A 74 -8.27 0.36 -3.76
C VAL A 74 -8.26 1.29 -2.55
N THR A 75 -7.10 1.90 -2.29
CA THR A 75 -6.90 2.93 -1.25
C THR A 75 -6.43 4.24 -1.87
N ALA A 76 -6.58 5.36 -1.16
CA ALA A 76 -6.10 6.66 -1.65
C ALA A 76 -4.57 6.64 -1.93
N GLU A 77 -3.79 5.93 -1.11
CA GLU A 77 -2.35 5.79 -1.31
C GLU A 77 -2.02 4.86 -2.51
N ALA A 78 -2.77 3.78 -2.73
CA ALA A 78 -2.59 2.92 -3.89
C ALA A 78 -2.84 3.68 -5.21
N VAL A 79 -3.90 4.49 -5.26
CA VAL A 79 -4.18 5.35 -6.43
C VAL A 79 -3.09 6.38 -6.63
N LYS A 80 -2.63 7.05 -5.57
CA LYS A 80 -1.51 7.98 -5.62
C LYS A 80 -0.23 7.32 -6.15
N ASN A 81 0.12 6.13 -5.64
CA ASN A 81 1.31 5.39 -6.08
C ASN A 81 1.21 4.99 -7.55
N LYS A 82 0.03 4.51 -7.98
CA LYS A 82 -0.22 4.17 -9.39
C LYS A 82 -0.13 5.40 -10.31
N PHE A 83 -0.72 6.53 -9.87
CA PHE A 83 -0.68 7.80 -10.60
C PHE A 83 0.74 8.37 -10.72
N THR A 84 1.53 8.34 -9.63
CA THR A 84 2.90 8.87 -9.60
C THR A 84 3.94 7.91 -10.19
N GLY A 85 3.55 6.70 -10.59
CA GLY A 85 4.47 5.65 -11.04
C GLY A 85 5.36 5.09 -9.92
N LYS A 86 5.06 5.39 -8.66
CA LYS A 86 5.78 4.81 -7.52
C LYS A 86 5.29 3.38 -7.33
N ALA A 87 6.21 2.41 -7.42
CA ALA A 87 5.92 1.05 -7.01
C ALA A 87 5.51 1.06 -5.53
N GLU A 88 4.42 0.39 -5.19
CA GLU A 88 4.10 0.14 -3.80
C GLU A 88 5.26 -0.62 -3.16
N LYS A 89 5.72 -0.15 -2.01
CA LYS A 89 6.73 -0.90 -1.27
C LYS A 89 6.19 -2.30 -0.96
N PRO A 90 6.91 -3.35 -1.33
CA PRO A 90 6.48 -4.71 -1.04
C PRO A 90 6.32 -4.88 0.48
N ARG A 91 5.23 -5.49 0.89
CA ARG A 91 4.98 -5.85 2.29
C ARG A 91 5.42 -7.30 2.50
N MET A 92 6.68 -7.45 2.86
CA MET A 92 7.31 -8.77 2.99
C MET A 92 6.79 -9.52 4.22
N LEU A 93 6.54 -10.82 4.08
CA LEU A 93 5.94 -11.67 5.11
C LEU A 93 6.85 -11.86 6.32
N VAL A 94 8.12 -12.15 6.07
CA VAL A 94 9.07 -12.51 7.15
C VAL A 94 9.27 -11.37 8.16
N PRO A 95 9.54 -10.10 7.77
CA PRO A 95 9.65 -9.00 8.70
C PRO A 95 8.35 -8.74 9.49
N ILE A 96 7.18 -8.87 8.85
CA ILE A 96 5.88 -8.68 9.51
C ILE A 96 5.67 -9.75 10.58
N PHE A 97 5.96 -11.02 10.26
CA PHE A 97 5.82 -12.10 11.20
C PHE A 97 6.87 -12.02 12.33
N GLN A 98 8.06 -11.54 12.03
CA GLN A 98 9.12 -11.33 13.02
C GLN A 98 8.75 -10.22 14.01
N ASP A 99 8.18 -9.10 13.54
CA ASP A 99 7.63 -8.04 14.39
C ASP A 99 6.53 -8.58 15.32
N HIS A 100 5.61 -9.39 14.79
CA HIS A 100 4.59 -10.06 15.59
C HIS A 100 5.21 -10.93 16.69
N ASN A 101 6.21 -11.76 16.37
CA ASN A 101 6.91 -12.59 17.36
C ASN A 101 7.63 -11.76 18.43
N ASN A 102 8.20 -10.61 18.05
CA ASN A 102 8.85 -9.69 18.98
C ASN A 102 7.83 -9.08 19.95
N ARG A 103 6.62 -8.74 19.48
CA ARG A 103 5.53 -8.25 20.33
C ARG A 103 5.06 -9.33 21.32
N ILE A 104 4.88 -10.56 20.86
CA ILE A 104 4.57 -11.69 21.77
C ILE A 104 5.68 -11.87 22.82
N LYS A 105 6.95 -11.78 22.41
CA LYS A 105 8.09 -11.88 23.32
C LYS A 105 8.10 -10.78 24.38
N ALA A 106 7.72 -9.56 24.03
CA ALA A 106 7.64 -8.43 24.95
C ALA A 106 6.56 -8.61 26.03
N LEU A 107 5.49 -9.38 25.75
CA LEU A 107 4.36 -9.63 26.64
C LEU A 107 4.40 -11.03 27.29
N LEU A 108 5.59 -11.66 27.28
CA LEU A 108 5.76 -12.97 27.92
C LEU A 108 5.56 -12.88 29.45
N GLY A 109 4.72 -13.76 29.95
CA GLY A 109 4.41 -13.84 31.40
C GLY A 109 3.24 -12.95 31.80
N GLU A 110 2.81 -12.03 30.97
CA GLU A 110 1.60 -11.20 31.16
C GLU A 110 0.45 -11.75 30.33
N GLU A 111 0.56 -11.70 28.99
CA GLU A 111 -0.50 -12.13 28.07
C GLU A 111 -0.18 -13.46 27.37
N PHE A 112 1.11 -13.76 27.17
CA PHE A 112 1.55 -14.92 26.39
C PHE A 112 2.44 -15.88 27.20
N SER A 113 2.26 -17.18 26.96
CA SER A 113 3.14 -18.21 27.49
C SER A 113 4.39 -18.41 26.62
N LYS A 114 5.46 -18.98 27.21
CA LYS A 114 6.65 -19.40 26.47
C LYS A 114 6.31 -20.40 25.35
N GLY A 115 5.33 -21.29 25.58
CA GLY A 115 4.85 -22.25 24.58
C GLY A 115 4.22 -21.56 23.36
N THR A 116 3.49 -20.46 23.57
CA THR A 116 2.93 -19.65 22.48
C THR A 116 4.04 -19.05 21.61
N LEU A 117 5.04 -18.42 22.22
CA LEU A 117 6.18 -17.86 21.47
C LEU A 117 6.92 -18.96 20.68
N CYS A 118 7.14 -20.11 21.29
CA CYS A 118 7.80 -21.25 20.63
C CYS A 118 7.04 -21.70 19.38
N ARG A 119 5.70 -21.81 19.45
CA ARG A 119 4.85 -22.18 18.30
C ARG A 119 4.95 -21.17 17.15
N TYR A 120 4.87 -19.87 17.43
CA TYR A 120 4.98 -18.83 16.40
C TYR A 120 6.39 -18.77 15.79
N THR A 121 7.44 -18.95 16.61
CA THR A 121 8.81 -19.01 16.10
C THR A 121 9.02 -20.23 15.20
N THR A 122 8.45 -21.39 15.57
CA THR A 122 8.48 -22.60 14.75
C THR A 122 7.67 -22.41 13.44
N ALA A 123 6.51 -21.75 13.50
CA ALA A 123 5.72 -21.46 12.31
C ALA A 123 6.49 -20.55 11.33
N LEU A 124 7.14 -19.50 11.83
CA LEU A 124 7.99 -18.66 10.98
C LEU A 124 9.10 -19.45 10.30
N LYS A 125 9.78 -20.34 11.05
CA LYS A 125 10.80 -21.23 10.49
C LYS A 125 10.23 -22.12 9.40
N HIS A 126 9.06 -22.73 9.60
CA HIS A 126 8.43 -23.59 8.58
C HIS A 126 8.07 -22.81 7.32
N ILE A 127 7.58 -21.56 7.46
CA ILE A 127 7.29 -20.69 6.32
C ILE A 127 8.55 -20.35 5.54
N THR A 128 9.63 -19.95 6.22
CA THR A 128 10.90 -19.63 5.54
C THR A 128 11.52 -20.85 4.85
N ASP A 129 11.49 -22.02 5.50
CA ASP A 129 11.96 -23.28 4.92
C ASP A 129 11.11 -23.66 3.67
N PHE A 130 9.78 -23.46 3.71
CA PHE A 130 8.89 -23.71 2.60
C PHE A 130 9.15 -22.78 1.42
N LEU A 131 9.32 -21.47 1.68
CA LEU A 131 9.63 -20.49 0.64
C LEU A 131 10.92 -20.87 -0.10
N GLN A 132 11.94 -21.28 0.65
CA GLN A 132 13.19 -21.74 0.07
C GLN A 132 13.02 -23.04 -0.71
N TRP A 133 12.29 -24.02 -0.17
CA TRP A 133 12.09 -25.34 -0.78
C TRP A 133 11.26 -25.27 -2.06
N LYS A 134 10.13 -24.53 -2.05
CA LYS A 134 9.19 -24.51 -3.16
C LYS A 134 9.56 -23.48 -4.23
N TYR A 135 10.00 -22.29 -3.82
CA TYR A 135 10.17 -21.14 -4.71
C TYR A 135 11.63 -20.67 -4.83
N GLY A 136 12.55 -21.17 -4.02
CA GLY A 136 13.95 -20.72 -4.02
C GLY A 136 14.15 -19.28 -3.55
N ILE A 137 13.21 -18.73 -2.78
CA ILE A 137 13.23 -17.36 -2.28
C ILE A 137 13.28 -17.31 -0.75
N SER A 138 13.81 -16.22 -0.19
CA SER A 138 13.91 -16.03 1.26
C SER A 138 12.69 -15.38 1.88
N ASP A 139 11.83 -14.71 1.08
CA ASP A 139 10.66 -13.98 1.56
C ASP A 139 9.66 -13.74 0.42
N ILE A 140 8.41 -13.40 0.75
CA ILE A 140 7.32 -13.17 -0.21
C ILE A 140 6.50 -11.94 0.19
N ASP A 141 6.02 -11.17 -0.81
CA ASP A 141 5.03 -10.12 -0.56
C ASP A 141 3.69 -10.74 -0.13
N ILE A 142 3.15 -10.29 1.01
CA ILE A 142 1.89 -10.82 1.58
C ILE A 142 0.71 -10.76 0.60
N ARG A 143 0.75 -9.87 -0.38
CA ARG A 143 -0.28 -9.75 -1.44
C ARG A 143 -0.24 -10.88 -2.46
N LYS A 144 0.83 -11.67 -2.47
CA LYS A 144 1.00 -12.87 -3.32
C LYS A 144 0.62 -14.16 -2.63
N ILE A 145 0.20 -14.08 -1.37
CA ILE A 145 -0.28 -15.24 -0.60
C ILE A 145 -1.76 -15.44 -0.96
N ASP A 146 -2.00 -16.43 -1.77
CA ASP A 146 -3.32 -16.86 -2.22
C ASP A 146 -3.71 -18.22 -1.62
N HIS A 147 -4.87 -18.74 -2.02
CA HIS A 147 -5.34 -20.06 -1.57
C HIS A 147 -4.37 -21.18 -2.00
N ALA A 148 -3.80 -21.08 -3.20
CA ALA A 148 -2.85 -22.08 -3.70
C ALA A 148 -1.60 -22.13 -2.82
N PHE A 149 -1.07 -20.97 -2.42
CA PHE A 149 0.06 -20.89 -1.47
C PHE A 149 -0.25 -21.63 -0.16
N ILE A 150 -1.43 -21.42 0.42
CA ILE A 150 -1.82 -22.07 1.69
C ILE A 150 -1.93 -23.59 1.52
N THR A 151 -2.55 -24.05 0.44
CA THR A 151 -2.67 -25.50 0.16
C THR A 151 -1.31 -26.16 -0.04
N GLU A 152 -0.41 -25.52 -0.77
CA GLU A 152 0.95 -26.02 -0.99
C GLU A 152 1.79 -26.03 0.30
N PHE A 153 1.61 -25.01 1.16
CA PHE A 153 2.27 -24.97 2.46
C PHE A 153 1.75 -26.08 3.38
N GLU A 154 0.45 -26.34 3.40
CA GLU A 154 -0.11 -27.47 4.15
C GLU A 154 0.45 -28.81 3.65
N PHE A 155 0.50 -29.01 2.33
CA PHE A 155 1.11 -30.19 1.74
C PHE A 155 2.58 -30.35 2.15
N TYR A 156 3.37 -29.28 2.13
CA TYR A 156 4.77 -29.28 2.59
C TYR A 156 4.89 -29.69 4.05
N LEU A 157 4.05 -29.12 4.94
CA LEU A 157 4.06 -29.48 6.36
C LEU A 157 3.80 -30.96 6.59
N ARG A 158 2.84 -31.55 5.85
CA ARG A 158 2.48 -32.97 5.98
C ARG A 158 3.47 -33.90 5.31
N SER A 159 3.87 -33.62 4.08
CA SER A 159 4.68 -34.53 3.26
C SER A 159 6.18 -34.45 3.54
N VAL A 160 6.72 -33.24 3.70
CA VAL A 160 8.15 -32.99 3.88
C VAL A 160 8.54 -32.89 5.36
N ARG A 161 7.78 -32.09 6.13
CA ARG A 161 8.08 -31.87 7.56
C ARG A 161 7.50 -32.94 8.48
N LYS A 162 6.59 -33.79 7.96
CA LYS A 162 5.92 -34.86 8.73
C LYS A 162 5.18 -34.33 9.97
N CYS A 163 4.62 -33.11 9.88
CA CYS A 163 3.80 -32.54 10.93
C CYS A 163 2.43 -33.26 10.98
N ASN A 164 2.01 -33.71 12.16
CA ASN A 164 0.67 -34.27 12.37
C ASN A 164 -0.33 -33.15 12.71
N ASN A 165 -1.61 -33.39 12.36
CA ASN A 165 -2.71 -32.56 12.88
C ASN A 165 -2.93 -32.97 14.36
N ASN A 166 -2.68 -32.03 15.25
CA ASN A 166 -3.12 -32.11 16.64
C ASN A 166 -4.32 -31.22 16.83
#